data_f001e4a4dc592f1c3372993a2ce3c825
#
_entry.id   f001e4a4dc592f1c3372993a2ce3c825
#
_cell.length_a   1.000
_cell.length_b   1.000
_cell.length_c   1.000
_cell.angle_alpha   90.00
_cell.angle_beta   90.00
_cell.angle_gamma   90.00
#
_symmetry.space_group_name_H-M   'P 1'
#
loop_
_entity.id
_entity.type
_entity.pdbx_description
1 polymer ?
#
loop_
_entity_poly.entity_id
_entity_poly.type
_entity_poly.pdbx_seq_one_letter_code
_entity_poly.pdbx_strand_id
1 'polypeptide(L)'
;FVNFIQVMRSKVEIISVSELLQEIIDETGYVKELEAEDTEEAKARIENIDELISKVVAYEEGEEHPTLSGFLEEVALVADIDSLDEGSDYVVLMTLHSAKGLEFPKVYLVSYAL
;
A
#
# COMPACT_ATOMS: atom_id res chain seq x y z
N PHE A 1 14.93 7.24 16.18
CA PHE A 1 14.33 6.63 14.99
C PHE A 1 14.30 5.11 15.04
N VAL A 2 15.43 4.48 15.32
CA VAL A 2 15.51 3.01 15.42
C VAL A 2 14.58 2.45 16.50
N ASN A 3 14.55 3.07 17.67
CA ASN A 3 13.65 2.67 18.75
C ASN A 3 12.19 2.80 18.35
N PHE A 4 11.84 3.87 17.62
CA PHE A 4 10.49 4.08 17.12
C PHE A 4 10.06 2.93 16.18
N ILE A 5 10.91 2.56 15.24
CA ILE A 5 10.64 1.47 14.30
C ILE A 5 10.49 0.14 15.05
N GLN A 6 11.34 -0.14 16.04
CA GLN A 6 11.24 -1.37 16.83
C GLN A 6 9.94 -1.44 17.62
N VAL A 7 9.51 -0.34 18.21
CA VAL A 7 8.23 -0.27 18.93
C VAL A 7 7.06 -0.52 17.98
N MET A 8 7.07 0.12 16.81
CA MET A 8 6.02 -0.08 15.80
C MET A 8 5.98 -1.52 15.29
N ARG A 9 7.13 -2.12 15.05
CA ARG A 9 7.21 -3.53 14.63
C ARG A 9 6.65 -4.49 15.65
N SER A 10 6.84 -4.21 16.94
CA SER A 10 6.28 -5.05 18.01
C SER A 10 4.76 -5.00 18.08
N LYS A 11 4.15 -3.94 17.54
CA LYS A 11 2.70 -3.74 17.53
C LYS A 11 1.99 -4.32 16.31
N VAL A 12 2.73 -4.71 15.27
CA VAL A 12 2.15 -5.14 13.97
C VAL A 12 1.13 -6.27 14.13
N GLU A 13 1.36 -7.21 15.03
CA GLU A 13 0.46 -8.34 15.28
C GLU A 13 -0.56 -8.09 16.40
N ILE A 14 -0.41 -7.00 17.15
CA ILE A 14 -1.22 -6.70 18.33
C ILE A 14 -2.39 -5.78 17.98
N ILE A 15 -2.16 -4.78 17.12
CA ILE A 15 -3.17 -3.80 16.74
C ILE A 15 -3.50 -3.93 15.26
N SER A 16 -4.64 -3.37 14.86
CA SER A 16 -5.06 -3.38 13.44
C SER A 16 -4.13 -2.52 12.58
N VAL A 17 -4.16 -2.75 11.26
CA VAL A 17 -3.34 -1.99 10.30
C VAL A 17 -3.72 -0.51 10.33
N SER A 18 -5.01 -0.18 10.42
CA SER A 18 -5.48 1.21 10.51
C SER A 18 -5.01 1.88 11.79
N GLU A 19 -5.04 1.19 12.92
CA GLU A 19 -4.52 1.72 14.19
C GLU A 19 -3.02 1.93 14.14
N LEU A 20 -2.29 1.00 13.54
CA LEU A 20 -0.84 1.12 13.36
C LEU A 20 -0.49 2.34 12.51
N LEU A 21 -1.18 2.53 11.39
CA LEU A 21 -0.98 3.69 10.52
C LEU A 21 -1.27 4.99 11.25
N GLN A 22 -2.39 5.05 11.99
CA GLN A 22 -2.76 6.24 12.76
C GLN A 22 -1.71 6.57 13.82
N GLU A 23 -1.20 5.55 14.53
CA GLU A 23 -0.12 5.74 15.51
C GLU A 23 1.16 6.28 14.87
N ILE A 24 1.55 5.77 13.71
CA ILE A 24 2.73 6.27 12.99
C ILE A 24 2.55 7.73 12.62
N ILE A 25 1.38 8.11 12.12
CA ILE A 25 1.08 9.49 11.75
C ILE A 25 1.15 10.42 12.97
N ASP A 26 0.55 10.00 14.07
CA ASP A 26 0.50 10.79 15.30
C ASP A 26 1.88 10.94 15.95
N GLU A 27 2.63 9.83 16.05
CA GLU A 27 3.95 9.82 16.69
C GLU A 27 5.01 10.58 15.89
N THR A 28 4.94 10.54 14.56
CA THR A 28 5.86 11.29 13.71
C THR A 28 5.49 12.76 13.60
N GLY A 29 4.25 13.13 13.90
CA GLY A 29 3.75 14.49 13.74
C GLY A 29 3.68 14.93 12.27
N TYR A 30 3.62 13.98 11.34
CA TYR A 30 3.71 14.24 9.90
C TYR A 30 2.59 15.16 9.40
N VAL A 31 1.35 14.89 9.79
CA VAL A 31 0.20 15.73 9.40
C VAL A 31 0.28 17.12 10.05
N LYS A 32 0.67 17.19 11.31
CA LYS A 32 0.84 18.47 12.02
C LYS A 32 1.89 19.36 11.34
N GLU A 33 2.97 18.75 10.88
CA GLU A 33 4.03 19.46 10.16
C GLU A 33 3.52 20.00 8.82
N LEU A 34 2.73 19.22 8.09
CA LEU A 34 2.10 19.66 6.85
C LEU A 34 1.07 20.77 7.08
N GLU A 35 0.29 20.69 8.14
CA GLU A 35 -0.65 21.74 8.52
C GLU A 35 0.09 23.06 8.82
N ALA A 36 1.26 22.98 9.44
CA ALA A 36 2.09 24.14 9.75
C ALA A 36 2.67 24.80 8.51
N GLU A 37 2.91 24.08 7.44
CA GLU A 37 3.36 24.63 6.16
C GLU A 37 2.31 25.52 5.50
N ASP A 38 1.03 25.21 5.66
CA ASP A 38 -0.11 25.96 5.12
C ASP A 38 0.02 26.32 3.63
N THR A 39 0.44 25.33 2.82
CA THR A 39 0.54 25.43 1.36
C THR A 39 -0.49 24.55 0.68
N GLU A 40 -0.82 24.83 -0.58
CA GLU A 40 -1.72 23.97 -1.37
C GLU A 40 -1.13 22.58 -1.58
N GLU A 41 0.19 22.49 -1.74
CA GLU A 41 0.89 21.21 -1.85
C GLU A 41 0.78 20.40 -0.56
N ALA A 42 0.95 21.04 0.60
CA ALA A 42 0.78 20.38 1.89
C ALA A 42 -0.64 19.86 2.09
N LYS A 43 -1.64 20.64 1.70
CA LYS A 43 -3.05 20.23 1.75
C LYS A 43 -3.32 19.00 0.88
N ALA A 44 -2.75 18.97 -0.33
CA ALA A 44 -2.88 17.81 -1.21
C ALA A 44 -2.25 16.55 -0.61
N ARG A 45 -1.12 16.69 0.08
CA ARG A 45 -0.48 15.58 0.79
C ARG A 45 -1.33 15.06 1.94
N ILE A 46 -1.97 15.95 2.68
CA ILE A 46 -2.89 15.56 3.76
C ILE A 46 -4.08 14.79 3.20
N GLU A 47 -4.66 15.24 2.09
CA GLU A 47 -5.74 14.52 1.41
C GLU A 47 -5.30 13.13 0.97
N ASN A 48 -4.08 12.97 0.46
CA ASN A 48 -3.53 11.68 0.07
C ASN A 48 -3.37 10.74 1.29
N ILE A 49 -3.00 11.28 2.44
CA ILE A 49 -2.92 10.51 3.69
C ILE A 49 -4.31 10.04 4.12
N ASP A 50 -5.31 10.92 4.05
CA ASP A 50 -6.69 10.58 4.36
C ASP A 50 -7.24 9.48 3.44
N GLU A 51 -6.90 9.54 2.15
CA GLU A 51 -7.23 8.48 1.19
C GLU A 51 -6.55 7.15 1.55
N LEU A 52 -5.29 7.21 1.95
CA LEU A 52 -4.55 6.01 2.38
C LEU A 52 -5.21 5.36 3.59
N ILE A 53 -5.60 6.15 4.58
CA ILE A 53 -6.32 5.66 5.76
C ILE A 53 -7.62 4.98 5.34
N SER A 54 -8.38 5.60 4.44
CA SER A 54 -9.62 5.04 3.91
C SER A 54 -9.39 3.70 3.19
N LYS A 55 -8.31 3.59 2.43
CA LYS A 55 -7.94 2.33 1.75
C LYS A 55 -7.57 1.23 2.73
N VAL A 56 -6.86 1.58 3.80
CA VAL A 56 -6.52 0.62 4.86
C VAL A 56 -7.79 0.10 5.54
N VAL A 57 -8.71 0.98 5.88
CA VAL A 57 -9.98 0.60 6.50
C VAL A 57 -10.80 -0.31 5.57
N ALA A 58 -10.88 0.04 4.29
CA ALA A 58 -11.57 -0.77 3.29
C ALA A 58 -10.94 -2.16 3.14
N TYR A 59 -9.60 -2.24 3.16
CA TYR A 59 -8.88 -3.50 3.14
C TYR A 59 -9.23 -4.37 4.35
N GLU A 60 -9.22 -3.79 5.54
CA GLU A 60 -9.55 -4.51 6.78
C GLU A 60 -10.99 -5.04 6.78
N GLU A 61 -11.91 -4.27 6.26
CA GLU A 61 -13.33 -4.67 6.16
C GLU A 61 -13.54 -5.81 5.16
N GLY A 62 -12.73 -5.87 4.11
CA GLY A 62 -12.83 -6.87 3.06
C GLY A 62 -12.07 -8.16 3.33
N GLU A 63 -11.21 -8.20 4.32
CA GLU A 63 -10.36 -9.34 4.65
C GLU A 63 -10.77 -10.01 5.95
N GLU A 64 -10.80 -11.35 5.93
CA GLU A 64 -11.08 -12.13 7.13
C GLU A 64 -9.96 -12.02 8.16
N HIS A 65 -8.71 -12.04 7.67
CA HIS A 65 -7.50 -11.91 8.49
C HIS A 65 -6.58 -10.82 7.92
N PRO A 66 -6.92 -9.54 8.14
CA PRO A 66 -6.12 -8.44 7.59
C PRO A 66 -4.74 -8.40 8.26
N THR A 67 -3.70 -8.24 7.42
CA THR A 67 -2.32 -8.09 7.88
C THR A 67 -1.65 -6.93 7.17
N LEU A 68 -0.61 -6.36 7.79
CA LEU A 68 0.19 -5.32 7.16
C LEU A 68 0.83 -5.82 5.86
N SER A 69 1.38 -7.04 5.87
CA SER A 69 1.98 -7.65 4.69
C SER A 69 0.98 -7.79 3.54
N GLY A 70 -0.25 -8.23 3.84
CA GLY A 70 -1.30 -8.35 2.84
C GLY A 70 -1.70 -7.00 2.24
N PHE A 71 -1.79 -5.97 3.05
CA PHE A 71 -2.08 -4.62 2.58
C PHE A 71 -0.96 -4.09 1.67
N LEU A 72 0.30 -4.27 2.06
CA LEU A 72 1.44 -3.84 1.26
C LEU A 72 1.51 -4.56 -0.08
N GLU A 73 1.14 -5.83 -0.13
CA GLU A 73 1.03 -6.60 -1.37
C GLU A 73 -0.05 -6.02 -2.30
N GLU A 74 -1.20 -5.63 -1.78
CA GLU A 74 -2.25 -4.98 -2.56
C GLU A 74 -1.80 -3.65 -3.15
N VAL A 75 -1.10 -2.84 -2.37
CA VAL A 75 -0.57 -1.55 -2.82
C VAL A 75 0.44 -1.75 -3.95
N ALA A 76 1.33 -2.72 -3.82
CA ALA A 76 2.31 -3.05 -4.85
C ALA A 76 1.62 -3.51 -6.15
N LEU A 77 0.55 -4.30 -6.05
CA LEU A 77 -0.21 -4.77 -7.19
C LEU A 77 -0.85 -3.60 -7.97
N VAL A 78 -1.43 -2.64 -7.27
CA VAL A 78 -2.03 -1.44 -7.87
C VAL A 78 -0.95 -0.61 -8.59
N ALA A 79 0.21 -0.44 -7.98
CA ALA A 79 1.33 0.28 -8.59
C ALA A 79 1.80 -0.39 -9.89
N ASP A 80 1.86 -1.71 -9.91
CA ASP A 80 2.20 -2.47 -11.12
C ASP A 80 1.17 -2.28 -12.24
N ILE A 81 -0.12 -2.28 -11.90
CA ILE A 81 -1.21 -2.04 -12.85
C ILE A 81 -1.12 -0.62 -13.44
N ASP A 82 -0.88 0.39 -12.60
CA ASP A 82 -0.77 1.78 -13.02
C ASP A 82 0.38 2.03 -13.98
N SER A 83 1.41 1.17 -13.97
CA SER A 83 2.55 1.27 -14.87
C SER A 83 2.30 0.67 -16.24
N LEU A 84 1.18 -0.03 -16.46
CA LEU A 84 0.85 -0.63 -17.76
C LEU A 84 0.31 0.42 -18.73
N ASP A 85 0.89 0.44 -19.93
CA ASP A 85 0.40 1.26 -21.05
C ASP A 85 -0.43 0.38 -21.97
N GLU A 86 -1.74 0.52 -21.94
CA GLU A 86 -2.69 -0.31 -22.71
C GLU A 86 -2.67 -0.02 -24.22
N GLY A 87 -2.08 1.09 -24.63
CA GLY A 87 -2.06 1.53 -26.02
C GLY A 87 -0.94 0.98 -26.88
N SER A 88 0.00 0.24 -26.31
CA SER A 88 1.21 -0.23 -26.99
C SER A 88 1.24 -1.76 -27.12
N ASP A 89 1.82 -2.24 -28.22
CA ASP A 89 2.12 -3.67 -28.36
C ASP A 89 3.39 -3.99 -27.57
N TYR A 90 3.27 -4.79 -26.53
CA TYR A 90 4.39 -5.15 -25.68
C TYR A 90 4.17 -6.49 -24.99
N VAL A 91 5.25 -7.05 -24.52
CA VAL A 91 5.23 -8.25 -23.65
C VAL A 91 5.43 -7.78 -22.21
N VAL A 92 4.53 -8.23 -21.34
CA VAL A 92 4.62 -7.90 -19.93
C VAL A 92 5.20 -9.09 -19.16
N LEU A 93 6.25 -8.83 -18.39
CA LEU A 93 6.83 -9.81 -17.48
C LEU A 93 6.41 -9.47 -16.05
N MET A 94 5.80 -10.42 -15.39
CA MET A 94 5.31 -10.20 -14.02
C MET A 94 5.26 -11.50 -13.24
N THR A 95 5.14 -11.39 -11.92
CA THR A 95 4.88 -12.52 -11.04
C THR A 95 3.41 -12.91 -11.11
N LEU A 96 3.08 -14.15 -10.73
CA LEU A 96 1.68 -14.59 -10.59
C LEU A 96 0.92 -13.71 -9.59
N HIS A 97 1.59 -13.27 -8.54
CA HIS A 97 1.01 -12.40 -7.53
C HIS A 97 0.59 -11.04 -8.14
N SER A 98 1.46 -10.44 -8.93
CA SER A 98 1.17 -9.17 -9.61
C SER A 98 0.09 -9.30 -10.67
N ALA A 99 -0.12 -10.50 -11.23
CA ALA A 99 -1.14 -10.77 -12.23
C ALA A 99 -2.55 -10.94 -11.66
N LYS A 100 -2.70 -10.99 -10.35
CA LYS A 100 -4.00 -11.15 -9.68
C LYS A 100 -4.98 -10.06 -10.11
N GLY A 101 -6.13 -10.47 -10.64
CA GLY A 101 -7.16 -9.54 -11.11
C GLY A 101 -6.94 -8.99 -12.51
N LEU A 102 -5.84 -9.35 -13.19
CA LEU A 102 -5.56 -8.94 -14.55
C LEU A 102 -5.95 -10.02 -15.55
N GLU A 103 -6.34 -9.60 -16.74
CA GLU A 103 -6.67 -10.48 -17.85
C GLU A 103 -5.81 -10.13 -19.07
N PHE A 104 -5.29 -11.15 -19.75
CA PHE A 104 -4.51 -10.99 -20.96
C PHE A 104 -4.98 -11.99 -22.02
N PRO A 105 -4.96 -11.61 -23.33
CA PRO A 105 -5.38 -12.53 -24.40
C PRO A 105 -4.46 -13.75 -24.54
N LYS A 106 -3.18 -13.60 -24.20
CA LYS A 106 -2.21 -14.69 -24.24
C LYS A 106 -1.35 -14.64 -23.00
N VAL A 107 -1.21 -15.80 -22.35
CA VAL A 107 -0.43 -15.94 -21.10
C VAL A 107 0.55 -17.10 -21.25
N TYR A 108 1.80 -16.86 -20.93
CA TYR A 108 2.84 -17.89 -20.88
C TYR A 108 3.32 -18.02 -19.45
N LEU A 109 3.02 -19.14 -18.83
CA LEU A 109 3.43 -19.45 -17.47
C LEU A 109 4.75 -20.20 -17.49
N VAL A 110 5.83 -19.54 -17.05
CA VAL A 110 7.14 -20.16 -16.95
C VAL A 110 7.28 -20.79 -15.57
N SER A 111 7.55 -22.08 -15.53
CA SER A 111 7.73 -22.83 -14.29
C SER A 111 9.22 -23.05 -14.03
N TYR A 112 9.65 -22.74 -12.81
CA TYR A 112 10.98 -23.09 -12.34
C TYR A 112 10.90 -24.38 -11.55
N ALA A 113 11.59 -25.40 -12.01
CA ALA A 113 11.84 -26.58 -11.21
C ALA A 113 13.12 -26.34 -10.41
N LEU A 114 12.97 -26.04 -9.15
CA LEU A 114 14.08 -25.92 -8.22
C LEU A 114 14.35 -27.23 -7.51
#